data_1a5e67415ad254fbd00cd37c4fa989b1
#
_entry.id   1a5e67415ad254fbd00cd37c4fa989b1
#
_cell.length_a   1.000
_cell.length_b   1.000
_cell.length_c   1.000
_cell.angle_alpha   90.00
_cell.angle_beta   90.00
_cell.angle_gamma   90.00
#
_symmetry.space_group_name_H-M   'P 1'
#
loop_
_entity.id
_entity.type
_entity.pdbx_description
1 polymer ?
#
loop_
_entity_poly.entity_id
_entity_poly.type
_entity_poly.pdbx_seq_one_letter_code
_entity_poly.pdbx_strand_id
1 'polypeptide(L)'
;MLKRVSWSSWTTVAPPVALVALVLTFGMKPGPVVAVVEAAFLTGAVLAAVHHAEVVAHRVGEPYGSLVLAAAVTTIELSLIVTLMASGGNEAATLARDTVFAALMITTNGIAGLSLLLGSRRYGVTVFNAEGSGAALATLTTLATLSLVLPTFTTSHAGSEFSPGQLIFAAVASLGLYLLFVFTQTVRHRNFFLPVTQKGQKSFFEDETHAEPPSTRAALTSLGLLFVALVAVVGLAEQESPAIEHLVSAAGFPPSFVGVAIATLVMLPETVAAARAARQGRIQTSLNLAYGSSLASIGLTIPAIALASIWLKGPLLLGLGPTQIVLLALTVVISVLTVVPGRATRLQGEVHLVLLAAYVFLAIVP
;
A
#
# COMPACT_ATOMS: atom_id res chain seq x y z
N MET A 1 2.95 1.89 -26.81
CA MET A 1 4.28 1.51 -27.34
C MET A 1 5.17 1.09 -26.16
N LEU A 2 5.02 -0.15 -25.69
CA LEU A 2 5.92 -0.73 -24.68
C LEU A 2 7.23 -1.03 -25.42
N LYS A 3 8.28 -0.23 -25.14
CA LYS A 3 9.62 -0.51 -25.62
C LYS A 3 9.99 -1.94 -25.20
N ARG A 4 10.50 -2.74 -26.14
CA ARG A 4 11.17 -4.02 -25.84
C ARG A 4 12.00 -3.82 -24.57
N VAL A 5 11.86 -4.73 -23.61
CA VAL A 5 12.72 -4.76 -22.42
C VAL A 5 14.15 -4.79 -22.95
N SER A 6 14.77 -3.63 -23.06
CA SER A 6 16.18 -3.56 -23.38
C SER A 6 16.92 -3.85 -22.07
N TRP A 7 17.93 -4.69 -22.11
CA TRP A 7 18.82 -4.98 -20.99
C TRP A 7 19.48 -3.72 -20.40
N SER A 8 19.32 -2.58 -21.06
CA SER A 8 19.79 -1.25 -20.65
C SER A 8 18.72 -0.43 -19.91
N SER A 9 17.50 -0.97 -19.66
CA SER A 9 16.51 -0.23 -18.86
C SER A 9 16.95 -0.25 -17.40
N TRP A 10 16.84 0.90 -16.72
CA TRP A 10 17.21 1.02 -15.31
C TRP A 10 16.48 0.00 -14.41
N THR A 11 15.24 -0.37 -14.75
CA THR A 11 14.44 -1.36 -14.01
C THR A 11 15.05 -2.76 -14.08
N THR A 12 15.75 -3.12 -15.17
CA THR A 12 16.44 -4.40 -15.30
C THR A 12 17.76 -4.42 -14.52
N VAL A 13 18.44 -3.27 -14.42
CA VAL A 13 19.74 -3.13 -13.77
C VAL A 13 19.60 -2.91 -12.26
N ALA A 14 18.57 -2.18 -11.82
CA ALA A 14 18.39 -1.82 -10.43
C ALA A 14 18.32 -3.02 -9.46
N PRO A 15 17.55 -4.12 -9.71
CA PRO A 15 17.51 -5.25 -8.80
C PRO A 15 18.84 -5.94 -8.55
N PRO A 16 19.62 -6.35 -9.59
CA PRO A 16 20.92 -6.97 -9.36
C PRO A 16 21.94 -6.01 -8.74
N VAL A 17 21.91 -4.70 -9.08
CA VAL A 17 22.82 -3.71 -8.48
C VAL A 17 22.47 -3.51 -7.01
N ALA A 18 21.18 -3.43 -6.65
CA ALA A 18 20.75 -3.35 -5.27
C ALA A 18 21.15 -4.61 -4.46
N LEU A 19 21.04 -5.80 -5.06
CA LEU A 19 21.49 -7.04 -4.43
C LEU A 19 23.01 -7.05 -4.22
N VAL A 20 23.78 -6.56 -5.19
CA VAL A 20 25.25 -6.41 -5.04
C VAL A 20 25.57 -5.40 -3.94
N ALA A 21 24.87 -4.27 -3.89
CA ALA A 21 25.05 -3.29 -2.82
C ALA A 21 24.79 -3.92 -1.45
N LEU A 22 23.66 -4.65 -1.30
CA LEU A 22 23.35 -5.40 -0.09
C LEU A 22 24.50 -6.33 0.33
N VAL A 23 25.02 -7.14 -0.59
CA VAL A 23 26.10 -8.10 -0.29
C VAL A 23 27.39 -7.38 0.12
N LEU A 24 27.72 -6.26 -0.52
CA LEU A 24 28.94 -5.50 -0.23
C LEU A 24 28.89 -4.78 1.12
N THR A 25 27.68 -4.37 1.55
CA THR A 25 27.49 -3.62 2.79
C THR A 25 27.01 -4.49 3.95
N PHE A 26 26.77 -5.79 3.69
CA PHE A 26 26.22 -6.72 4.67
C PHE A 26 27.08 -6.79 5.96
N GLY A 27 26.42 -6.53 7.09
CA GLY A 27 27.08 -6.52 8.41
C GLY A 27 27.95 -5.30 8.70
N MET A 28 28.02 -4.32 7.80
CA MET A 28 28.66 -3.04 8.07
C MET A 28 27.71 -2.14 8.87
N LYS A 29 28.28 -1.28 9.74
CA LYS A 29 27.51 -0.16 10.30
C LYS A 29 27.66 1.01 9.33
N PRO A 30 26.64 1.34 8.53
CA PRO A 30 26.78 2.36 7.52
C PRO A 30 26.99 3.74 8.15
N GLY A 31 28.03 4.44 7.70
CA GLY A 31 28.13 5.87 7.96
C GLY A 31 27.06 6.63 7.16
N PRO A 32 26.78 7.92 7.47
CA PRO A 32 25.66 8.66 6.89
C PRO A 32 25.64 8.70 5.35
N VAL A 33 26.82 8.70 4.72
CA VAL A 33 26.93 8.69 3.25
C VAL A 33 26.51 7.33 2.68
N VAL A 34 26.91 6.24 3.32
CA VAL A 34 26.58 4.87 2.88
C VAL A 34 25.07 4.65 3.05
N ALA A 35 24.50 5.09 4.17
CA ALA A 35 23.05 5.02 4.41
C ALA A 35 22.25 5.75 3.31
N VAL A 36 22.64 6.96 2.91
CA VAL A 36 21.97 7.67 1.81
C VAL A 36 22.04 6.90 0.49
N VAL A 37 23.18 6.27 0.23
CA VAL A 37 23.39 5.46 -1.00
C VAL A 37 22.52 4.18 -0.93
N GLU A 38 22.48 3.49 0.21
CA GLU A 38 21.66 2.31 0.41
C GLU A 38 20.16 2.64 0.31
N ALA A 39 19.69 3.75 0.89
CA ALA A 39 18.33 4.23 0.74
C ALA A 39 17.96 4.51 -0.73
N ALA A 40 18.90 5.02 -1.53
CA ALA A 40 18.69 5.20 -2.97
C ALA A 40 18.56 3.85 -3.71
N PHE A 41 19.38 2.85 -3.36
CA PHE A 41 19.28 1.49 -3.91
C PHE A 41 17.99 0.81 -3.45
N LEU A 42 17.59 0.95 -2.19
CA LEU A 42 16.32 0.45 -1.66
C LEU A 42 15.14 1.02 -2.45
N THR A 43 15.09 2.35 -2.60
CA THR A 43 14.04 3.03 -3.40
C THR A 43 14.04 2.53 -4.85
N GLY A 44 15.20 2.41 -5.47
CA GLY A 44 15.34 1.88 -6.83
C GLY A 44 14.85 0.44 -6.96
N ALA A 45 15.17 -0.41 -5.98
CA ALA A 45 14.73 -1.81 -5.94
C ALA A 45 13.20 -1.93 -5.77
N VAL A 46 12.58 -1.12 -4.88
CA VAL A 46 11.12 -1.07 -4.70
C VAL A 46 10.43 -0.67 -6.00
N LEU A 47 10.88 0.42 -6.65
CA LEU A 47 10.28 0.88 -7.91
C LEU A 47 10.46 -0.15 -9.05
N ALA A 48 11.62 -0.84 -9.09
CA ALA A 48 11.87 -1.89 -10.06
C ALA A 48 11.02 -3.14 -9.78
N ALA A 49 10.83 -3.52 -8.51
CA ALA A 49 9.96 -4.63 -8.12
C ALA A 49 8.53 -4.42 -8.60
N VAL A 50 7.97 -3.22 -8.38
CA VAL A 50 6.61 -2.88 -8.85
C VAL A 50 6.54 -2.92 -10.37
N HIS A 51 7.52 -2.36 -11.09
CA HIS A 51 7.56 -2.44 -12.56
C HIS A 51 7.57 -3.89 -13.07
N HIS A 52 8.37 -4.77 -12.45
CA HIS A 52 8.41 -6.17 -12.83
C HIS A 52 7.12 -6.92 -12.46
N ALA A 53 6.50 -6.59 -11.34
CA ALA A 53 5.17 -7.09 -10.97
C ALA A 53 4.10 -6.66 -11.99
N GLU A 54 4.12 -5.40 -12.47
CA GLU A 54 3.24 -4.91 -13.54
C GLU A 54 3.42 -5.70 -14.84
N VAL A 55 4.66 -6.00 -15.25
CA VAL A 55 4.92 -6.80 -16.46
C VAL A 55 4.36 -8.22 -16.32
N VAL A 56 4.52 -8.85 -15.16
CA VAL A 56 3.94 -10.17 -14.88
C VAL A 56 2.42 -10.09 -14.87
N ALA A 57 1.85 -9.10 -14.20
CA ALA A 57 0.41 -8.85 -14.13
C ALA A 57 -0.21 -8.68 -15.51
N HIS A 58 0.43 -7.90 -16.39
CA HIS A 58 0.01 -7.71 -17.78
C HIS A 58 0.03 -9.00 -18.60
N ARG A 59 0.99 -9.90 -18.33
CA ARG A 59 1.06 -11.20 -19.01
C ARG A 59 -0.03 -12.15 -18.56
N VAL A 60 -0.32 -12.15 -17.25
CA VAL A 60 -1.37 -13.01 -16.65
C VAL A 60 -2.76 -12.51 -17.06
N GLY A 61 -2.90 -11.19 -17.25
CA GLY A 61 -4.16 -10.54 -17.66
C GLY A 61 -5.17 -10.41 -16.52
N GLU A 62 -6.20 -9.59 -16.77
CA GLU A 62 -7.29 -9.40 -15.80
C GLU A 62 -8.24 -10.62 -15.77
N PRO A 63 -8.72 -11.03 -14.59
CA PRO A 63 -8.63 -10.31 -13.29
C PRO A 63 -7.40 -10.68 -12.44
N TYR A 64 -6.59 -11.63 -12.85
CA TYR A 64 -5.50 -12.16 -12.04
C TYR A 64 -4.28 -11.23 -11.98
N GLY A 65 -4.12 -10.35 -12.97
CA GLY A 65 -3.01 -9.39 -13.02
C GLY A 65 -3.01 -8.44 -11.82
N SER A 66 -4.17 -7.91 -11.44
CA SER A 66 -4.32 -7.05 -10.27
C SER A 66 -3.98 -7.78 -8.97
N LEU A 67 -4.28 -9.09 -8.87
CA LEU A 67 -3.91 -9.91 -7.72
C LEU A 67 -2.40 -10.12 -7.61
N VAL A 68 -1.72 -10.36 -8.74
CA VAL A 68 -0.26 -10.51 -8.77
C VAL A 68 0.41 -9.22 -8.30
N LEU A 69 -0.05 -8.08 -8.78
CA LEU A 69 0.48 -6.78 -8.37
C LEU A 69 0.25 -6.52 -6.88
N ALA A 70 -0.97 -6.71 -6.40
CA ALA A 70 -1.30 -6.55 -4.98
C ALA A 70 -0.46 -7.47 -4.10
N ALA A 71 -0.33 -8.76 -4.47
CA ALA A 71 0.49 -9.72 -3.72
C ALA A 71 1.97 -9.30 -3.69
N ALA A 72 2.52 -8.79 -4.79
CA ALA A 72 3.92 -8.35 -4.84
C ALA A 72 4.15 -7.14 -3.93
N VAL A 73 3.30 -6.12 -3.99
CA VAL A 73 3.40 -4.91 -3.16
C VAL A 73 3.22 -5.26 -1.68
N THR A 74 2.20 -6.05 -1.35
CA THR A 74 1.99 -6.49 0.05
C THR A 74 3.14 -7.37 0.55
N THR A 75 3.77 -8.16 -0.32
CA THR A 75 4.97 -8.93 0.07
C THR A 75 6.12 -7.99 0.44
N ILE A 76 6.33 -6.90 -0.30
CA ILE A 76 7.32 -5.87 0.04
C ILE A 76 6.99 -5.25 1.40
N GLU A 77 5.75 -4.77 1.56
CA GLU A 77 5.28 -4.14 2.80
C GLU A 77 5.46 -5.07 4.01
N LEU A 78 4.97 -6.29 3.90
CA LEU A 78 5.05 -7.30 4.95
C LEU A 78 6.48 -7.64 5.30
N SER A 79 7.35 -7.83 4.29
CA SER A 79 8.76 -8.13 4.52
C SER A 79 9.45 -7.02 5.30
N LEU A 80 9.18 -5.76 4.95
CA LEU A 80 9.68 -4.59 5.68
C LEU A 80 9.20 -4.59 7.14
N ILE A 81 7.90 -4.79 7.36
CA ILE A 81 7.32 -4.82 8.72
C ILE A 81 7.94 -5.96 9.54
N VAL A 82 7.97 -7.19 9.01
CA VAL A 82 8.48 -8.36 9.74
C VAL A 82 9.97 -8.23 10.03
N THR A 83 10.75 -7.73 9.09
CA THR A 83 12.20 -7.50 9.27
C THR A 83 12.45 -6.48 10.39
N LEU A 84 11.75 -5.35 10.38
CA LEU A 84 11.86 -4.33 11.42
C LEU A 84 11.36 -4.82 12.78
N MET A 85 10.29 -5.63 12.82
CA MET A 85 9.85 -6.26 14.06
C MET A 85 10.87 -7.27 14.59
N ALA A 86 11.57 -7.99 13.71
CA ALA A 86 12.59 -8.97 14.07
C ALA A 86 13.90 -8.32 14.56
N SER A 87 14.25 -7.12 14.10
CA SER A 87 15.43 -6.37 14.55
C SER A 87 15.34 -5.94 16.02
N GLY A 88 14.15 -5.96 16.60
CA GLY A 88 13.90 -5.74 18.03
C GLY A 88 13.89 -4.25 18.39
N GLY A 89 13.47 -3.97 19.61
CA GLY A 89 13.34 -2.62 20.15
C GLY A 89 11.97 -2.42 20.77
N ASN A 90 11.82 -1.42 21.63
CA ASN A 90 10.56 -1.10 22.28
C ASN A 90 9.45 -0.68 21.30
N GLU A 91 9.82 -0.36 20.08
CA GLU A 91 8.96 0.17 19.02
C GLU A 91 8.45 -0.91 18.07
N ALA A 92 9.11 -2.05 18.00
CA ALA A 92 8.70 -3.19 17.20
C ALA A 92 7.25 -3.64 17.49
N ALA A 93 6.81 -3.44 18.74
CA ALA A 93 5.46 -3.80 19.19
C ALA A 93 4.33 -3.05 18.47
N THR A 94 4.55 -1.80 18.07
CA THR A 94 3.54 -0.94 17.43
C THR A 94 3.75 -0.75 15.94
N LEU A 95 4.91 -1.13 15.42
CA LEU A 95 5.32 -0.85 14.04
C LEU A 95 4.34 -1.39 13.00
N ALA A 96 3.84 -2.61 13.20
CA ALA A 96 2.85 -3.21 12.33
C ALA A 96 1.56 -2.37 12.25
N ARG A 97 1.04 -1.96 13.42
CA ARG A 97 -0.12 -1.08 13.53
C ARG A 97 0.13 0.25 12.82
N ASP A 98 1.26 0.88 13.12
CA ASP A 98 1.56 2.23 12.65
C ASP A 98 1.77 2.24 11.12
N THR A 99 2.43 1.21 10.58
CA THR A 99 2.63 1.06 9.12
C THR A 99 1.31 0.77 8.39
N VAL A 100 0.51 -0.17 8.88
CA VAL A 100 -0.79 -0.51 8.28
C VAL A 100 -1.76 0.66 8.34
N PHE A 101 -1.79 1.37 9.47
CA PHE A 101 -2.63 2.56 9.60
C PHE A 101 -2.15 3.70 8.71
N ALA A 102 -0.83 3.91 8.59
CA ALA A 102 -0.26 4.87 7.65
C ALA A 102 -0.63 4.54 6.20
N ALA A 103 -0.50 3.28 5.78
CA ALA A 103 -0.90 2.83 4.45
C ALA A 103 -2.39 3.11 4.19
N LEU A 104 -3.27 2.83 5.16
CA LEU A 104 -4.69 3.14 5.09
C LEU A 104 -4.93 4.65 4.89
N MET A 105 -4.29 5.49 5.70
CA MET A 105 -4.47 6.94 5.62
C MET A 105 -3.92 7.52 4.30
N ILE A 106 -2.77 7.02 3.84
CA ILE A 106 -2.16 7.43 2.56
C ILE A 106 -3.07 7.02 1.39
N THR A 107 -3.58 5.81 1.37
CA THR A 107 -4.41 5.31 0.26
C THR A 107 -5.78 5.98 0.23
N THR A 108 -6.48 6.04 1.37
CA THR A 108 -7.86 6.55 1.43
C THR A 108 -7.93 8.08 1.37
N ASN A 109 -6.96 8.79 1.92
CA ASN A 109 -6.95 10.25 1.93
C ASN A 109 -5.93 10.83 0.95
N GLY A 110 -4.75 10.24 0.83
CA GLY A 110 -3.72 10.71 -0.09
C GLY A 110 -4.03 10.34 -1.54
N ILE A 111 -4.05 9.05 -1.84
CA ILE A 111 -4.21 8.57 -3.23
C ILE A 111 -5.61 8.89 -3.75
N ALA A 112 -6.67 8.54 -3.01
CA ALA A 112 -8.04 8.86 -3.43
C ALA A 112 -8.27 10.37 -3.51
N GLY A 113 -7.84 11.14 -2.52
CA GLY A 113 -7.94 12.61 -2.52
C GLY A 113 -7.22 13.27 -3.70
N LEU A 114 -5.96 12.85 -3.96
CA LEU A 114 -5.18 13.33 -5.11
C LEU A 114 -5.86 12.97 -6.43
N SER A 115 -6.41 11.77 -6.53
CA SER A 115 -7.11 11.29 -7.73
C SER A 115 -8.36 12.12 -8.03
N LEU A 116 -9.16 12.40 -7.01
CA LEU A 116 -10.34 13.27 -7.14
C LEU A 116 -9.95 14.70 -7.49
N LEU A 117 -8.89 15.24 -6.88
CA LEU A 117 -8.37 16.58 -7.16
C LEU A 117 -7.89 16.69 -8.61
N LEU A 118 -7.10 15.73 -9.09
CA LEU A 118 -6.54 15.74 -10.46
C LEU A 118 -7.63 15.54 -11.50
N GLY A 119 -8.57 14.63 -11.26
CA GLY A 119 -9.69 14.38 -12.17
C GLY A 119 -10.64 15.59 -12.26
N SER A 120 -10.99 16.19 -11.11
CA SER A 120 -11.90 17.35 -11.09
C SER A 120 -11.29 18.61 -11.68
N ARG A 121 -9.97 18.83 -11.58
CA ARG A 121 -9.29 19.96 -12.25
C ARG A 121 -9.48 19.95 -13.77
N ARG A 122 -9.56 18.77 -14.37
CA ARG A 122 -9.69 18.63 -15.82
C ARG A 122 -11.15 18.61 -16.27
N TYR A 123 -12.04 18.03 -15.48
CA TYR A 123 -13.42 17.75 -15.89
C TYR A 123 -14.49 18.44 -15.05
N GLY A 124 -14.10 19.23 -14.04
CA GLY A 124 -15.00 19.91 -13.11
C GLY A 124 -15.58 18.96 -12.05
N VAL A 125 -16.31 17.95 -12.48
CA VAL A 125 -16.87 16.87 -11.65
C VAL A 125 -16.33 15.53 -12.17
N THR A 126 -15.87 14.69 -11.27
CA THR A 126 -15.47 13.32 -11.59
C THR A 126 -16.63 12.37 -11.29
N VAL A 127 -16.84 11.38 -12.15
CA VAL A 127 -17.87 10.34 -11.97
C VAL A 127 -17.19 8.99 -11.82
N PHE A 128 -17.70 8.19 -10.91
CA PHE A 128 -17.22 6.83 -10.64
C PHE A 128 -18.39 5.94 -10.21
N ASN A 129 -18.17 4.63 -10.15
CA ASN A 129 -19.20 3.69 -9.72
C ASN A 129 -19.28 3.67 -8.18
N ALA A 130 -20.40 4.16 -7.64
CA ALA A 130 -20.67 4.20 -6.20
C ALA A 130 -20.76 2.81 -5.57
N GLU A 131 -21.27 1.82 -6.31
CA GLU A 131 -21.48 0.46 -5.80
C GLU A 131 -20.13 -0.24 -5.59
N GLY A 132 -19.24 -0.18 -6.58
CA GLY A 132 -17.89 -0.77 -6.47
C GLY A 132 -17.02 -0.07 -5.42
N SER A 133 -16.97 1.27 -5.47
CA SER A 133 -16.20 2.04 -4.49
C SER A 133 -16.79 1.94 -3.08
N GLY A 134 -18.12 1.87 -2.95
CA GLY A 134 -18.82 1.67 -1.69
C GLY A 134 -18.58 0.29 -1.09
N ALA A 135 -18.61 -0.77 -1.91
CA ALA A 135 -18.29 -2.12 -1.46
C ALA A 135 -16.82 -2.22 -0.96
N ALA A 136 -15.88 -1.60 -1.69
CA ALA A 136 -14.49 -1.54 -1.26
C ALA A 136 -14.34 -0.81 0.08
N LEU A 137 -14.98 0.35 0.23
CA LEU A 137 -14.93 1.14 1.46
C LEU A 137 -15.58 0.41 2.65
N ALA A 138 -16.71 -0.25 2.45
CA ALA A 138 -17.38 -1.02 3.49
C ALA A 138 -16.49 -2.18 3.98
N THR A 139 -15.89 -2.92 3.06
CA THR A 139 -14.94 -3.99 3.39
C THR A 139 -13.72 -3.45 4.12
N LEU A 140 -13.14 -2.35 3.63
CA LEU A 140 -11.98 -1.70 4.24
C LEU A 140 -12.27 -1.22 5.67
N THR A 141 -13.43 -0.57 5.87
CA THR A 141 -13.86 -0.10 7.19
C THR A 141 -14.02 -1.26 8.17
N THR A 142 -14.62 -2.36 7.70
CA THR A 142 -14.78 -3.57 8.52
C THR A 142 -13.41 -4.16 8.89
N LEU A 143 -12.52 -4.32 7.91
CA LEU A 143 -11.16 -4.82 8.15
C LEU A 143 -10.39 -3.95 9.13
N ALA A 144 -10.37 -2.63 8.92
CA ALA A 144 -9.69 -1.69 9.81
C ALA A 144 -10.25 -1.73 11.22
N THR A 145 -11.58 -1.79 11.36
CA THR A 145 -12.23 -1.85 12.67
C THR A 145 -11.90 -3.15 13.40
N LEU A 146 -12.08 -4.29 12.73
CA LEU A 146 -11.83 -5.60 13.33
C LEU A 146 -10.35 -5.79 13.71
N SER A 147 -9.42 -5.27 12.93
CA SER A 147 -7.98 -5.54 13.12
C SER A 147 -7.26 -4.49 13.93
N LEU A 148 -7.66 -3.22 13.83
CA LEU A 148 -6.93 -2.10 14.41
C LEU A 148 -7.70 -1.34 15.51
N VAL A 149 -9.04 -1.32 15.47
CA VAL A 149 -9.82 -0.60 16.50
C VAL A 149 -10.17 -1.50 17.67
N LEU A 150 -10.71 -2.70 17.39
CA LEU A 150 -11.17 -3.61 18.46
C LEU A 150 -10.09 -4.00 19.46
N PRO A 151 -8.79 -4.18 19.12
CA PRO A 151 -7.77 -4.52 20.14
C PRO A 151 -7.67 -3.51 21.27
N THR A 152 -8.00 -2.23 20.99
CA THR A 152 -7.99 -1.16 22.02
C THR A 152 -9.13 -1.32 23.03
N PHE A 153 -10.24 -1.96 22.64
CA PHE A 153 -11.45 -2.08 23.46
C PHE A 153 -11.66 -3.48 24.04
N THR A 154 -10.83 -4.47 23.66
CA THR A 154 -10.92 -5.82 24.24
C THR A 154 -10.27 -5.86 25.61
N THR A 155 -10.83 -6.68 26.51
CA THR A 155 -10.40 -6.78 27.92
C THR A 155 -9.71 -8.11 28.25
N SER A 156 -9.52 -8.99 27.25
CA SER A 156 -8.91 -10.32 27.45
C SER A 156 -7.42 -10.26 27.74
N HIS A 157 -6.74 -9.23 27.24
CA HIS A 157 -5.35 -8.88 27.52
C HIS A 157 -5.27 -7.41 27.95
N ALA A 158 -4.32 -7.10 28.81
CA ALA A 158 -4.06 -5.71 29.18
C ALA A 158 -3.34 -4.99 28.03
N GLY A 159 -3.75 -3.75 27.77
CA GLY A 159 -3.21 -2.96 26.65
C GLY A 159 -4.00 -3.12 25.36
N SER A 160 -3.47 -2.57 24.27
CA SER A 160 -4.10 -2.60 22.94
C SER A 160 -3.69 -3.85 22.13
N GLU A 161 -3.80 -5.02 22.78
CA GLU A 161 -3.35 -6.31 22.28
C GLU A 161 -4.49 -7.33 22.23
N PHE A 162 -4.48 -8.18 21.22
CA PHE A 162 -5.40 -9.30 21.12
C PHE A 162 -4.90 -10.52 21.89
N SER A 163 -5.80 -11.24 22.55
CA SER A 163 -5.52 -12.60 22.98
C SER A 163 -5.25 -13.50 21.75
N PRO A 164 -4.55 -14.64 21.90
CA PRO A 164 -4.27 -15.53 20.77
C PRO A 164 -5.50 -15.94 19.99
N GLY A 165 -6.62 -16.21 20.66
CA GLY A 165 -7.89 -16.56 20.02
C GLY A 165 -8.48 -15.39 19.20
N GLN A 166 -8.41 -14.16 19.74
CA GLN A 166 -8.87 -12.97 19.05
C GLN A 166 -7.97 -12.64 17.85
N LEU A 167 -6.66 -12.82 17.97
CA LEU A 167 -5.71 -12.62 16.87
C LEU A 167 -5.96 -13.61 15.72
N ILE A 168 -6.20 -14.89 16.03
CA ILE A 168 -6.58 -15.91 15.04
C ILE A 168 -7.89 -15.52 14.34
N PHE A 169 -8.90 -15.10 15.10
CA PHE A 169 -10.17 -14.65 14.53
C PHE A 169 -9.95 -13.44 13.60
N ALA A 170 -9.21 -12.42 14.03
CA ALA A 170 -8.92 -11.24 13.23
C ALA A 170 -8.16 -11.61 11.93
N ALA A 171 -7.18 -12.51 12.02
CA ALA A 171 -6.43 -13.02 10.87
C ALA A 171 -7.32 -13.75 9.86
N VAL A 172 -8.14 -14.70 10.33
CA VAL A 172 -9.05 -15.47 9.46
C VAL A 172 -10.13 -14.58 8.87
N ALA A 173 -10.72 -13.68 9.65
CA ALA A 173 -11.73 -12.74 9.18
C ALA A 173 -11.15 -11.76 8.15
N SER A 174 -9.94 -11.24 8.38
CA SER A 174 -9.27 -10.34 7.45
C SER A 174 -8.97 -11.02 6.12
N LEU A 175 -8.38 -12.21 6.15
CA LEU A 175 -8.11 -12.98 4.93
C LEU A 175 -9.40 -13.35 4.20
N GLY A 176 -10.41 -13.82 4.94
CA GLY A 176 -11.70 -14.20 4.38
C GLY A 176 -12.42 -13.03 3.70
N LEU A 177 -12.49 -11.87 4.36
CA LEU A 177 -13.10 -10.66 3.78
C LEU A 177 -12.33 -10.16 2.56
N TYR A 178 -10.99 -10.19 2.59
CA TYR A 178 -10.17 -9.82 1.43
C TYR A 178 -10.44 -10.74 0.24
N LEU A 179 -10.43 -12.05 0.45
CA LEU A 179 -10.71 -13.02 -0.62
C LEU A 179 -12.14 -12.90 -1.17
N LEU A 180 -13.14 -12.65 -0.32
CA LEU A 180 -14.52 -12.38 -0.74
C LEU A 180 -14.61 -11.08 -1.56
N PHE A 181 -13.89 -10.04 -1.16
CA PHE A 181 -13.81 -8.80 -1.92
C PHE A 181 -13.19 -9.03 -3.29
N VAL A 182 -12.03 -9.72 -3.35
CA VAL A 182 -11.35 -10.06 -4.60
C VAL A 182 -12.27 -10.86 -5.52
N PHE A 183 -12.96 -11.88 -4.99
CA PHE A 183 -13.94 -12.65 -5.76
C PHE A 183 -15.07 -11.78 -6.29
N THR A 184 -15.57 -10.86 -5.48
CA THR A 184 -16.63 -9.93 -5.88
C THR A 184 -16.16 -8.99 -6.98
N GLN A 185 -14.96 -8.42 -6.82
CA GLN A 185 -14.37 -7.49 -7.78
C GLN A 185 -14.01 -8.15 -9.12
N THR A 186 -13.56 -9.39 -9.11
CA THR A 186 -13.01 -10.05 -10.30
C THR A 186 -14.02 -10.94 -11.03
N VAL A 187 -14.97 -11.53 -10.28
CA VAL A 187 -15.87 -12.55 -10.84
C VAL A 187 -17.33 -12.10 -10.74
N ARG A 188 -17.83 -11.88 -9.52
CA ARG A 188 -19.30 -11.78 -9.30
C ARG A 188 -19.90 -10.45 -9.74
N HIS A 189 -19.22 -9.33 -9.43
CA HIS A 189 -19.67 -7.96 -9.71
C HIS A 189 -18.61 -7.12 -10.40
N ARG A 190 -17.87 -7.74 -11.33
CA ARG A 190 -16.80 -7.07 -12.06
C ARG A 190 -17.22 -5.72 -12.65
N ASN A 191 -18.45 -5.62 -13.13
CA ASN A 191 -18.99 -4.40 -13.75
C ASN A 191 -19.00 -3.18 -12.82
N PHE A 192 -19.08 -3.39 -11.49
CA PHE A 192 -19.05 -2.30 -10.51
C PHE A 192 -17.69 -1.63 -10.39
N PHE A 193 -16.65 -2.31 -10.85
CA PHE A 193 -15.26 -1.84 -10.76
C PHE A 193 -14.70 -1.38 -12.11
N LEU A 194 -15.51 -1.46 -13.18
CA LEU A 194 -15.12 -0.94 -14.50
C LEU A 194 -15.27 0.58 -14.55
N PRO A 195 -14.42 1.25 -15.34
CA PRO A 195 -14.50 2.70 -15.54
C PRO A 195 -15.87 3.14 -16.06
N VAL A 196 -16.37 4.24 -15.51
CA VAL A 196 -17.63 4.87 -15.97
C VAL A 196 -17.30 5.88 -17.06
N THR A 197 -17.92 5.74 -18.23
CA THR A 197 -17.74 6.68 -19.34
C THR A 197 -18.60 7.92 -19.14
N GLN A 198 -18.03 9.10 -19.06
CA GLN A 198 -18.77 10.36 -19.06
C GLN A 198 -19.25 10.69 -20.50
N LYS A 199 -20.50 11.15 -20.65
CA LYS A 199 -20.98 11.68 -21.93
C LYS A 199 -20.09 12.82 -22.40
N GLY A 200 -19.49 12.68 -23.58
CA GLY A 200 -18.57 13.66 -24.16
C GLY A 200 -17.07 13.36 -23.99
N GLN A 201 -16.70 12.33 -23.24
CA GLN A 201 -15.35 11.82 -23.18
C GLN A 201 -15.16 10.83 -24.35
N LYS A 202 -14.20 11.12 -25.26
CA LYS A 202 -13.78 10.13 -26.25
C LYS A 202 -13.30 8.89 -25.47
N SER A 203 -13.82 7.72 -25.81
CA SER A 203 -13.40 6.49 -25.17
C SER A 203 -11.93 6.24 -25.51
N PHE A 204 -11.04 6.57 -24.57
CA PHE A 204 -9.63 6.19 -24.65
C PHE A 204 -9.43 4.67 -24.44
N PHE A 205 -10.54 3.94 -24.30
CA PHE A 205 -10.54 2.48 -24.07
C PHE A 205 -10.10 1.68 -25.29
N GLU A 206 -10.15 2.27 -26.51
CA GLU A 206 -9.75 1.57 -27.73
C GLU A 206 -8.23 1.41 -27.86
N ASP A 207 -7.42 2.27 -27.23
CA ASP A 207 -5.96 2.22 -27.40
C ASP A 207 -5.24 1.25 -26.44
N GLU A 208 -5.80 0.92 -25.26
CA GLU A 208 -5.14 0.00 -24.32
C GLU A 208 -5.57 -1.47 -24.47
N THR A 209 -6.73 -1.74 -25.07
CA THR A 209 -7.15 -3.12 -25.40
C THR A 209 -6.30 -3.76 -26.48
N HIS A 210 -5.41 -3.01 -27.13
CA HIS A 210 -4.57 -3.47 -28.24
C HIS A 210 -3.07 -3.57 -27.89
N ALA A 211 -2.67 -3.31 -26.64
CA ALA A 211 -1.31 -3.57 -26.24
C ALA A 211 -1.09 -5.10 -26.18
N GLU A 212 -0.32 -5.66 -27.10
CA GLU A 212 0.04 -7.07 -27.08
C GLU A 212 0.63 -7.45 -25.71
N PRO A 213 0.13 -8.53 -25.07
CA PRO A 213 0.66 -8.95 -23.78
C PRO A 213 2.17 -9.26 -23.92
N PRO A 214 2.97 -8.94 -22.88
CA PRO A 214 4.40 -9.21 -22.89
C PRO A 214 4.68 -10.68 -23.26
N SER A 215 5.77 -10.93 -23.97
CA SER A 215 6.16 -12.31 -24.29
C SER A 215 6.38 -13.14 -23.04
N THR A 216 6.22 -14.45 -23.11
CA THR A 216 6.48 -15.37 -21.99
C THR A 216 7.90 -15.21 -21.45
N ARG A 217 8.88 -14.99 -22.32
CA ARG A 217 10.27 -14.71 -21.90
C ARG A 217 10.38 -13.43 -21.10
N ALA A 218 9.74 -12.35 -21.54
CA ALA A 218 9.73 -11.08 -20.82
C ALA A 218 9.07 -11.22 -19.44
N ALA A 219 7.95 -11.93 -19.35
CA ALA A 219 7.26 -12.18 -18.08
C ALA A 219 8.10 -13.04 -17.12
N LEU A 220 8.73 -14.12 -17.60
CA LEU A 220 9.61 -14.96 -16.77
C LEU A 220 10.88 -14.23 -16.32
N THR A 221 11.47 -13.42 -17.19
CA THR A 221 12.61 -12.56 -16.81
C THR A 221 12.20 -11.55 -15.76
N SER A 222 11.02 -10.92 -15.93
CA SER A 222 10.47 -9.99 -14.93
C SER A 222 10.14 -10.68 -13.62
N LEU A 223 9.64 -11.91 -13.65
CA LEU A 223 9.40 -12.70 -12.43
C LEU A 223 10.72 -12.99 -11.67
N GLY A 224 11.77 -13.37 -12.39
CA GLY A 224 13.09 -13.55 -11.80
C GLY A 224 13.68 -12.25 -11.21
N LEU A 225 13.56 -11.13 -11.93
CA LEU A 225 14.02 -9.82 -11.46
C LEU A 225 13.16 -9.30 -10.30
N LEU A 226 11.87 -9.59 -10.27
CA LEU A 226 11.00 -9.30 -9.13
C LEU A 226 11.49 -10.04 -7.88
N PHE A 227 11.81 -11.33 -7.99
CA PHE A 227 12.34 -12.09 -6.87
C PHE A 227 13.68 -11.52 -6.37
N VAL A 228 14.59 -11.19 -7.27
CA VAL A 228 15.86 -10.53 -6.93
C VAL A 228 15.63 -9.19 -6.23
N ALA A 229 14.69 -8.39 -6.75
CA ALA A 229 14.33 -7.12 -6.14
C ALA A 229 13.75 -7.29 -4.73
N LEU A 230 12.86 -8.27 -4.53
CA LEU A 230 12.30 -8.55 -3.20
C LEU A 230 13.38 -8.93 -2.18
N VAL A 231 14.32 -9.78 -2.56
CA VAL A 231 15.46 -10.14 -1.68
C VAL A 231 16.31 -8.92 -1.36
N ALA A 232 16.62 -8.08 -2.35
CA ALA A 232 17.38 -6.85 -2.14
C ALA A 232 16.64 -5.85 -1.25
N VAL A 233 15.32 -5.68 -1.45
CA VAL A 233 14.48 -4.78 -0.62
C VAL A 233 14.47 -5.22 0.83
N VAL A 234 14.25 -6.52 1.09
CA VAL A 234 14.22 -7.05 2.47
C VAL A 234 15.57 -6.83 3.16
N GLY A 235 16.67 -7.22 2.51
CA GLY A 235 18.00 -7.10 3.11
C GLY A 235 18.46 -5.65 3.30
N LEU A 236 18.23 -4.77 2.30
CA LEU A 236 18.57 -3.34 2.43
C LEU A 236 17.72 -2.64 3.49
N ALA A 237 16.44 -3.01 3.62
CA ALA A 237 15.58 -2.44 4.65
C ALA A 237 16.02 -2.82 6.06
N GLU A 238 16.49 -4.07 6.26
CA GLU A 238 17.07 -4.50 7.51
C GLU A 238 18.32 -3.68 7.87
N GLN A 239 19.20 -3.47 6.89
CA GLN A 239 20.41 -2.67 7.09
C GLN A 239 20.13 -1.18 7.34
N GLU A 240 19.09 -0.64 6.68
CA GLU A 240 18.67 0.77 6.81
C GLU A 240 17.84 1.06 8.07
N SER A 241 17.27 0.05 8.73
CA SER A 241 16.43 0.23 9.93
C SER A 241 17.07 1.14 10.98
N PRO A 242 18.33 0.95 11.41
CA PRO A 242 18.95 1.83 12.40
C PRO A 242 19.18 3.26 11.89
N ALA A 243 19.41 3.44 10.58
CA ALA A 243 19.59 4.75 9.98
C ALA A 243 18.27 5.51 9.89
N ILE A 244 17.18 4.84 9.53
CA ILE A 244 15.82 5.41 9.51
C ILE A 244 15.41 5.83 10.93
N GLU A 245 15.58 4.97 11.92
CA GLU A 245 15.28 5.27 13.33
C GLU A 245 16.10 6.47 13.84
N HIS A 246 17.41 6.49 13.51
CA HIS A 246 18.29 7.60 13.86
C HIS A 246 17.87 8.91 13.21
N LEU A 247 17.49 8.90 11.93
CA LEU A 247 17.02 10.10 11.21
C LEU A 247 15.71 10.62 11.78
N VAL A 248 14.76 9.73 12.07
CA VAL A 248 13.48 10.07 12.71
C VAL A 248 13.72 10.72 14.07
N SER A 249 14.57 10.10 14.90
CA SER A 249 14.94 10.62 16.21
C SER A 249 15.72 11.93 16.13
N ALA A 250 16.69 12.07 15.22
CA ALA A 250 17.46 13.31 15.01
C ALA A 250 16.60 14.47 14.51
N ALA A 251 15.54 14.17 13.76
CA ALA A 251 14.54 15.17 13.35
C ALA A 251 13.59 15.55 14.50
N GLY A 252 13.67 14.90 15.65
CA GLY A 252 12.77 15.12 16.79
C GLY A 252 11.38 14.51 16.58
N PHE A 253 11.22 13.59 15.63
CA PHE A 253 9.95 12.95 15.36
C PHE A 253 9.74 11.74 16.26
N PRO A 254 8.49 11.42 16.61
CA PRO A 254 8.18 10.22 17.38
C PRO A 254 8.57 8.95 16.61
N PRO A 255 8.95 7.88 17.31
CA PRO A 255 9.30 6.61 16.71
C PRO A 255 8.21 5.99 15.83
N SER A 256 6.94 6.18 16.18
CA SER A 256 5.79 5.78 15.35
C SER A 256 5.80 6.36 13.93
N PHE A 257 6.56 7.45 13.71
CA PHE A 257 6.75 8.06 12.38
C PHE A 257 7.54 7.16 11.41
N VAL A 258 8.32 6.20 11.92
CA VAL A 258 8.99 5.18 11.08
C VAL A 258 7.97 4.43 10.22
N GLY A 259 6.82 4.05 10.79
CA GLY A 259 5.73 3.42 10.04
C GLY A 259 5.18 4.29 8.91
N VAL A 260 5.07 5.61 9.15
CA VAL A 260 4.64 6.57 8.10
C VAL A 260 5.66 6.66 6.97
N ALA A 261 6.96 6.68 7.30
CA ALA A 261 8.04 6.74 6.31
C ALA A 261 8.04 5.48 5.42
N ILE A 262 7.93 4.31 6.03
CA ILE A 262 7.86 3.02 5.33
C ILE A 262 6.62 2.96 4.43
N ALA A 263 5.45 3.24 4.97
CA ALA A 263 4.21 3.23 4.20
C ALA A 263 4.26 4.21 3.02
N THR A 264 4.85 5.40 3.22
CA THR A 264 5.03 6.37 2.13
C THR A 264 5.91 5.81 1.02
N LEU A 265 7.04 5.19 1.36
CA LEU A 265 7.96 4.59 0.38
C LEU A 265 7.27 3.48 -0.42
N VAL A 266 6.58 2.57 0.28
CA VAL A 266 5.91 1.43 -0.35
C VAL A 266 4.72 1.87 -1.22
N MET A 267 3.98 2.91 -0.81
CA MET A 267 2.81 3.42 -1.55
C MET A 267 3.15 4.41 -2.68
N LEU A 268 4.43 4.78 -2.86
CA LEU A 268 4.85 5.70 -3.94
C LEU A 268 4.45 5.23 -5.34
N PRO A 269 4.68 3.96 -5.74
CA PRO A 269 4.33 3.47 -7.07
C PRO A 269 2.82 3.55 -7.33
N GLU A 270 2.00 3.13 -6.36
CA GLU A 270 0.53 3.20 -6.45
C GLU A 270 0.06 4.63 -6.54
N THR A 271 0.67 5.53 -5.78
CA THR A 271 0.35 6.97 -5.83
C THR A 271 0.59 7.53 -7.23
N VAL A 272 1.73 7.19 -7.85
CA VAL A 272 2.07 7.62 -9.20
C VAL A 272 1.14 6.98 -10.23
N ALA A 273 0.84 5.70 -10.13
CA ALA A 273 -0.05 4.99 -11.04
C ALA A 273 -1.48 5.55 -10.95
N ALA A 274 -2.01 5.74 -9.74
CA ALA A 274 -3.32 6.32 -9.50
C ALA A 274 -3.42 7.76 -10.03
N ALA A 275 -2.39 8.60 -9.79
CA ALA A 275 -2.34 9.97 -10.30
C ALA A 275 -2.32 10.03 -11.83
N ARG A 276 -1.61 9.10 -12.49
CA ARG A 276 -1.62 8.96 -13.96
C ARG A 276 -3.00 8.58 -14.48
N ALA A 277 -3.64 7.57 -13.87
CA ALA A 277 -4.98 7.14 -14.22
C ALA A 277 -6.00 8.29 -14.06
N ALA A 278 -5.94 9.03 -12.94
CA ALA A 278 -6.81 10.17 -12.68
C ALA A 278 -6.63 11.30 -13.72
N ARG A 279 -5.39 11.63 -14.09
CA ARG A 279 -5.09 12.63 -15.13
C ARG A 279 -5.62 12.21 -16.51
N GLN A 280 -5.72 10.91 -16.79
CA GLN A 280 -6.29 10.35 -18.01
C GLN A 280 -7.83 10.25 -17.96
N GLY A 281 -8.47 10.68 -16.86
CA GLY A 281 -9.93 10.59 -16.68
C GLY A 281 -10.41 9.21 -16.20
N ARG A 282 -9.50 8.29 -15.89
CA ARG A 282 -9.82 6.94 -15.40
C ARG A 282 -9.93 6.93 -13.86
N ILE A 283 -10.90 7.70 -13.35
CA ILE A 283 -11.07 7.87 -11.88
C ILE A 283 -11.42 6.56 -11.20
N GLN A 284 -12.29 5.73 -11.79
CA GLN A 284 -12.63 4.43 -11.22
C GLN A 284 -11.38 3.54 -11.05
N THR A 285 -10.52 3.49 -12.08
CA THR A 285 -9.25 2.75 -11.99
C THR A 285 -8.38 3.26 -10.86
N SER A 286 -8.30 4.58 -10.70
CA SER A 286 -7.53 5.22 -9.63
C SER A 286 -8.08 4.93 -8.24
N LEU A 287 -9.40 4.96 -8.05
CA LEU A 287 -10.04 4.62 -6.78
C LEU A 287 -9.94 3.11 -6.48
N ASN A 288 -10.08 2.25 -7.50
CA ASN A 288 -9.87 0.81 -7.35
C ASN A 288 -8.44 0.50 -6.88
N LEU A 289 -7.45 1.22 -7.41
CA LEU A 289 -6.05 1.07 -6.98
C LEU A 289 -5.87 1.52 -5.53
N ALA A 290 -6.42 2.68 -5.15
CA ALA A 290 -6.33 3.21 -3.79
C ALA A 290 -6.97 2.26 -2.76
N TYR A 291 -8.25 1.94 -2.94
CA TYR A 291 -8.97 1.07 -1.99
C TYR A 291 -8.50 -0.38 -2.06
N GLY A 292 -8.16 -0.88 -3.25
CA GLY A 292 -7.64 -2.24 -3.45
C GLY A 292 -6.30 -2.45 -2.75
N SER A 293 -5.39 -1.50 -2.83
CA SER A 293 -4.09 -1.53 -2.13
C SER A 293 -4.28 -1.54 -0.61
N SER A 294 -5.16 -0.68 -0.08
CA SER A 294 -5.51 -0.67 1.35
C SER A 294 -6.11 -1.99 1.84
N LEU A 295 -7.01 -2.57 1.04
CA LEU A 295 -7.63 -3.85 1.35
C LEU A 295 -6.62 -5.00 1.34
N ALA A 296 -5.69 -5.01 0.39
CA ALA A 296 -4.61 -5.98 0.32
C ALA A 296 -3.66 -5.82 1.50
N SER A 297 -3.27 -4.59 1.82
CA SER A 297 -2.40 -4.27 2.96
C SER A 297 -2.98 -4.84 4.25
N ILE A 298 -4.21 -4.48 4.65
CA ILE A 298 -4.79 -4.99 5.89
C ILE A 298 -5.10 -6.50 5.77
N GLY A 299 -5.74 -6.91 4.68
CA GLY A 299 -6.27 -8.27 4.49
C GLY A 299 -5.20 -9.36 4.43
N LEU A 300 -3.98 -9.03 4.00
CA LEU A 300 -2.86 -9.96 3.93
C LEU A 300 -1.84 -9.73 5.04
N THR A 301 -1.60 -8.49 5.46
CA THR A 301 -0.60 -8.19 6.49
C THR A 301 -1.04 -8.68 7.87
N ILE A 302 -2.31 -8.51 8.26
CA ILE A 302 -2.78 -8.98 9.57
C ILE A 302 -2.65 -10.51 9.73
N PRO A 303 -3.09 -11.36 8.78
CA PRO A 303 -2.85 -12.80 8.86
C PRO A 303 -1.37 -13.18 8.89
N ALA A 304 -0.56 -12.51 8.09
CA ALA A 304 0.86 -12.80 8.00
C ALA A 304 1.62 -12.41 9.28
N ILE A 305 1.29 -11.27 9.89
CA ILE A 305 1.87 -10.86 11.18
C ILE A 305 1.39 -11.78 12.32
N ALA A 306 0.12 -12.17 12.30
CA ALA A 306 -0.41 -13.15 13.24
C ALA A 306 0.36 -14.49 13.15
N LEU A 307 0.72 -14.92 11.95
CA LEU A 307 1.57 -16.09 11.74
C LEU A 307 3.00 -15.83 12.21
N ALA A 308 3.60 -14.69 11.86
CA ALA A 308 4.96 -14.32 12.24
C ALA A 308 5.12 -14.19 13.76
N SER A 309 4.08 -13.77 14.49
CA SER A 309 4.09 -13.63 15.96
C SER A 309 4.34 -14.94 16.70
N ILE A 310 4.21 -16.10 16.03
CA ILE A 310 4.56 -17.41 16.59
C ILE A 310 6.07 -17.51 16.84
N TRP A 311 6.88 -16.85 16.02
CA TRP A 311 8.36 -16.89 16.08
C TRP A 311 8.95 -15.57 16.61
N LEU A 312 8.25 -14.45 16.45
CA LEU A 312 8.68 -13.16 16.94
C LEU A 312 8.39 -13.06 18.44
N LYS A 313 9.39 -12.59 19.20
CA LYS A 313 9.26 -12.38 20.64
C LYS A 313 8.86 -10.93 20.90
N GLY A 314 7.83 -10.73 21.71
CA GLY A 314 7.39 -9.40 22.12
C GLY A 314 5.88 -9.22 22.00
N PRO A 315 5.32 -8.15 22.60
CA PRO A 315 3.89 -7.84 22.45
C PRO A 315 3.58 -7.37 21.03
N LEU A 316 2.40 -7.69 20.52
CA LEU A 316 1.89 -7.24 19.24
C LEU A 316 0.73 -6.27 19.49
N LEU A 317 1.04 -4.98 19.54
CA LEU A 317 0.09 -3.92 19.86
C LEU A 317 -0.58 -3.43 18.56
N LEU A 318 -1.69 -4.05 18.17
CA LEU A 318 -2.44 -3.70 16.96
C LEU A 318 -3.47 -2.59 17.19
N GLY A 319 -3.87 -2.33 18.43
CA GLY A 319 -4.92 -1.36 18.74
C GLY A 319 -4.47 0.08 18.55
N LEU A 320 -5.30 0.83 17.81
CA LEU A 320 -5.10 2.27 17.55
C LEU A 320 -5.27 3.09 18.82
N GLY A 321 -4.49 4.16 18.93
CA GLY A 321 -4.67 5.17 19.97
C GLY A 321 -5.90 6.05 19.71
N PRO A 322 -6.36 6.82 20.72
CA PRO A 322 -7.56 7.66 20.60
C PRO A 322 -7.54 8.62 19.40
N THR A 323 -6.43 9.30 19.18
CA THR A 323 -6.27 10.24 18.05
C THR A 323 -6.40 9.54 16.70
N GLN A 324 -5.78 8.35 16.56
CA GLN A 324 -5.86 7.54 15.33
C GLN A 324 -7.28 7.04 15.09
N ILE A 325 -8.02 6.65 16.13
CA ILE A 325 -9.43 6.23 16.04
C ILE A 325 -10.31 7.40 15.56
N VAL A 326 -10.10 8.60 16.08
CA VAL A 326 -10.84 9.80 15.62
C VAL A 326 -10.55 10.09 14.15
N LEU A 327 -9.29 10.03 13.73
CA LEU A 327 -8.90 10.23 12.33
C LEU A 327 -9.50 9.15 11.41
N LEU A 328 -9.51 7.90 11.86
CA LEU A 328 -10.13 6.80 11.10
C LEU A 328 -11.63 7.03 10.97
N ALA A 329 -12.33 7.34 12.06
CA ALA A 329 -13.77 7.60 12.04
C ALA A 329 -14.11 8.76 11.09
N LEU A 330 -13.35 9.86 11.17
CA LEU A 330 -13.53 11.00 10.28
C LEU A 330 -13.25 10.63 8.82
N THR A 331 -12.18 9.86 8.56
CA THR A 331 -11.86 9.34 7.22
C THR A 331 -13.00 8.50 6.65
N VAL A 332 -13.57 7.60 7.44
CA VAL A 332 -14.71 6.77 7.02
C VAL A 332 -15.94 7.62 6.70
N VAL A 333 -16.30 8.55 7.58
CA VAL A 333 -17.44 9.45 7.35
C VAL A 333 -17.27 10.26 6.06
N ILE A 334 -16.12 10.91 5.88
CA ILE A 334 -15.85 11.71 4.68
C ILE A 334 -15.79 10.84 3.43
N SER A 335 -15.20 9.64 3.51
CA SER A 335 -15.17 8.71 2.38
C SER A 335 -16.57 8.25 1.98
N VAL A 336 -17.46 7.97 2.94
CA VAL A 336 -18.88 7.62 2.67
C VAL A 336 -19.59 8.78 1.97
N LEU A 337 -19.44 10.00 2.49
CA LEU A 337 -20.04 11.20 1.90
C LEU A 337 -19.50 11.50 0.50
N THR A 338 -18.25 11.11 0.22
CA THR A 338 -17.62 11.25 -1.09
C THR A 338 -18.08 10.18 -2.07
N VAL A 339 -18.21 8.92 -1.62
CA VAL A 339 -18.47 7.76 -2.48
C VAL A 339 -19.94 7.58 -2.82
N VAL A 340 -20.85 7.79 -1.84
CA VAL A 340 -22.29 7.55 -2.01
C VAL A 340 -22.92 8.29 -3.20
N PRO A 341 -22.55 9.57 -3.50
CA PRO A 341 -23.13 10.27 -4.65
C PRO A 341 -22.67 9.74 -6.02
N GLY A 342 -21.65 8.88 -6.10
CA GLY A 342 -21.04 8.37 -7.34
C GLY A 342 -20.34 9.45 -8.18
N ARG A 343 -20.17 10.63 -7.61
CA ARG A 343 -19.51 11.79 -8.23
C ARG A 343 -18.84 12.65 -7.17
N ALA A 344 -17.74 13.25 -7.52
CA ALA A 344 -17.02 14.15 -6.63
C ALA A 344 -16.54 15.41 -7.35
N THR A 345 -16.46 16.50 -6.61
CA THR A 345 -15.88 17.77 -7.03
C THR A 345 -14.46 17.91 -6.48
N ARG A 346 -13.81 18.98 -6.85
CA ARG A 346 -12.48 19.33 -6.33
C ARG A 346 -12.45 19.38 -4.79
N LEU A 347 -13.50 19.92 -4.16
CA LEU A 347 -13.58 20.09 -2.72
C LEU A 347 -13.44 18.75 -1.96
N GLN A 348 -14.09 17.68 -2.43
CA GLN A 348 -13.95 16.38 -1.78
C GLN A 348 -12.50 15.88 -1.83
N GLY A 349 -11.81 16.06 -2.97
CA GLY A 349 -10.38 15.72 -3.07
C GLY A 349 -9.52 16.54 -2.10
N GLU A 350 -9.77 17.85 -1.97
CA GLU A 350 -9.06 18.74 -1.06
C GLU A 350 -9.33 18.36 0.42
N VAL A 351 -10.56 18.02 0.79
CA VAL A 351 -10.91 17.56 2.15
C VAL A 351 -10.13 16.30 2.52
N HIS A 352 -10.05 15.32 1.63
CA HIS A 352 -9.25 14.12 1.86
C HIS A 352 -7.77 14.45 2.05
N LEU A 353 -7.20 15.35 1.23
CA LEU A 353 -5.80 15.75 1.36
C LEU A 353 -5.52 16.51 2.68
N VAL A 354 -6.49 17.30 3.17
CA VAL A 354 -6.40 17.94 4.49
C VAL A 354 -6.41 16.87 5.61
N LEU A 355 -7.21 15.81 5.49
CA LEU A 355 -7.18 14.70 6.45
C LEU A 355 -5.84 13.97 6.46
N LEU A 356 -5.23 13.74 5.28
CA LEU A 356 -3.87 13.23 5.22
C LEU A 356 -2.86 14.16 5.89
N ALA A 357 -2.95 15.47 5.61
CA ALA A 357 -2.07 16.47 6.24
C ALA A 357 -2.23 16.50 7.76
N ALA A 358 -3.47 16.41 8.26
CA ALA A 358 -3.76 16.32 9.70
C ALA A 358 -3.15 15.04 10.30
N TYR A 359 -3.29 13.89 9.61
CA TYR A 359 -2.66 12.66 10.05
C TYR A 359 -1.14 12.78 10.14
N VAL A 360 -0.48 13.28 9.09
CA VAL A 360 0.98 13.45 9.08
C VAL A 360 1.43 14.43 10.14
N PHE A 361 0.71 15.54 10.33
CA PHE A 361 1.01 16.50 11.37
C PHE A 361 0.92 15.90 12.77
N LEU A 362 -0.16 15.15 13.07
CA LEU A 362 -0.35 14.50 14.37
C LEU A 362 0.56 13.25 14.56
N ALA A 363 1.11 12.70 13.48
CA ALA A 363 2.16 11.69 13.59
C ALA A 363 3.52 12.29 13.94
N ILE A 364 3.74 13.58 13.66
CA ILE A 364 4.96 14.31 14.01
C ILE A 364 4.81 14.99 15.38
N VAL A 365 3.64 15.52 15.68
CA VAL A 365 3.32 16.25 16.94
C VAL A 365 2.10 15.55 17.56
N PRO A 366 2.30 14.43 18.29
CA PRO A 366 1.22 13.63 18.85
C PRO A 366 0.48 14.30 20.03
#